data_08f484083a1f14fc4169bf07a3113fc4
#
_entry.id   08f484083a1f14fc4169bf07a3113fc4
#
_cell.length_a   1.000
_cell.length_b   1.000
_cell.length_c   1.000
_cell.angle_alpha   90.00
_cell.angle_beta   90.00
_cell.angle_gamma   90.00
#
_symmetry.space_group_name_H-M   'P 1'
#
loop_
_entity.id
_entity.type
_entity.pdbx_description
1 polymer ?
#
loop_
_entity_poly.entity_id
_entity_poly.type
_entity_poly.pdbx_seq_one_letter_code
_entity_poly.pdbx_strand_id
1 'polypeptide(L)'
;ITPVNQHFEDRLVEEILEYIHKHILEPLPIEQICDRFAISRSTLQNLFKNNLQVPPKQYINTAKLNQSRLLIRKGDFTITEIASMLSFNSIHYFSRKFTQSYGITPSEYARKIYDQID
;
A
#
# COMPACT_ATOMS: atom_id res chain seq x y z
N ILE A 1 -6.63 -23.64 -19.76
CA ILE A 1 -6.24 -22.23 -19.67
C ILE A 1 -5.73 -21.75 -21.01
N THR A 2 -6.30 -20.70 -21.50
CA THR A 2 -5.85 -20.13 -22.76
C THR A 2 -4.85 -19.01 -22.49
N PRO A 3 -3.76 -18.91 -23.27
CA PRO A 3 -2.81 -17.82 -23.11
C PRO A 3 -3.44 -16.45 -23.24
N VAL A 4 -4.51 -16.32 -24.03
CA VAL A 4 -5.21 -15.05 -24.23
C VAL A 4 -5.82 -14.54 -22.94
N ASN A 5 -6.49 -15.44 -22.17
CA ASN A 5 -7.09 -15.08 -20.90
C ASN A 5 -6.03 -14.70 -19.87
N GLN A 6 -4.91 -15.40 -19.86
CA GLN A 6 -3.83 -15.10 -18.92
C GLN A 6 -3.21 -13.73 -19.23
N HIS A 7 -3.01 -13.40 -20.50
CA HIS A 7 -2.50 -12.09 -20.89
C HIS A 7 -3.44 -10.98 -20.49
N PHE A 8 -4.74 -11.20 -20.64
CA PHE A 8 -5.73 -10.21 -20.22
C PHE A 8 -5.69 -9.96 -18.72
N GLU A 9 -5.62 -11.04 -17.93
CA GLU A 9 -5.54 -10.92 -16.48
C GLU A 9 -4.26 -10.25 -16.04
N ASP A 10 -3.12 -10.59 -16.63
CA ASP A 10 -1.84 -10.00 -16.31
C ASP A 10 -1.86 -8.49 -16.56
N ARG A 11 -2.40 -8.08 -17.70
CA ARG A 11 -2.50 -6.67 -18.04
C ARG A 11 -3.44 -5.94 -17.08
N LEU A 12 -4.57 -6.53 -16.75
CA LEU A 12 -5.51 -5.92 -15.84
C LEU A 12 -4.90 -5.73 -14.46
N VAL A 13 -4.19 -6.75 -13.94
CA VAL A 13 -3.50 -6.64 -12.66
C VAL A 13 -2.47 -5.53 -12.71
N GLU A 14 -1.67 -5.45 -13.77
CA GLU A 14 -0.67 -4.39 -13.91
C GLU A 14 -1.31 -3.01 -13.88
N GLU A 15 -2.42 -2.83 -14.57
CA GLU A 15 -3.12 -1.54 -14.60
C GLU A 15 -3.69 -1.18 -13.23
N ILE A 16 -4.21 -2.16 -12.51
CA ILE A 16 -4.71 -1.93 -11.16
C ILE A 16 -3.57 -1.52 -10.22
N LEU A 17 -2.44 -2.23 -10.31
CA LEU A 17 -1.27 -1.90 -9.47
C LEU A 17 -0.73 -0.50 -9.79
N GLU A 18 -0.67 -0.12 -11.06
CA GLU A 18 -0.29 1.23 -11.44
C GLU A 18 -1.23 2.27 -10.84
N TYR A 19 -2.52 2.00 -10.90
CA TYR A 19 -3.52 2.88 -10.32
C TYR A 19 -3.32 3.05 -8.82
N ILE A 20 -3.09 1.94 -8.11
CA ILE A 20 -2.86 1.96 -6.67
C ILE A 20 -1.62 2.79 -6.33
N HIS A 21 -0.53 2.57 -7.03
CA HIS A 21 0.71 3.30 -6.75
C HIS A 21 0.61 4.78 -7.10
N LYS A 22 -0.11 5.10 -8.16
CA LYS A 22 -0.34 6.49 -8.55
C LYS A 22 -1.15 7.25 -7.49
N HIS A 23 -2.07 6.57 -6.82
CA HIS A 23 -2.97 7.16 -5.84
C HIS A 23 -2.62 6.77 -4.40
N ILE A 24 -1.38 6.40 -4.14
CA ILE A 24 -0.99 5.80 -2.87
C ILE A 24 -1.18 6.75 -1.68
N LEU A 25 -1.17 8.05 -1.90
CA LEU A 25 -1.38 9.02 -0.83
C LEU A 25 -2.87 9.23 -0.50
N GLU A 26 -3.76 8.75 -1.37
CA GLU A 26 -5.19 8.93 -1.19
C GLU A 26 -5.78 7.76 -0.41
N PRO A 27 -6.97 7.97 0.21
CA PRO A 27 -7.75 6.82 0.65
C PRO A 27 -8.08 5.99 -0.59
N LEU A 28 -7.86 4.70 -0.52
CA LEU A 28 -8.12 3.82 -1.66
C LEU A 28 -9.12 2.76 -1.24
N PRO A 29 -10.41 3.14 -1.08
CA PRO A 29 -11.43 2.13 -0.76
C PRO A 29 -11.55 1.15 -1.93
N ILE A 30 -11.81 -0.10 -1.58
CA ILE A 30 -11.91 -1.17 -2.57
C ILE A 30 -12.94 -0.83 -3.65
N GLU A 31 -14.05 -0.20 -3.25
CA GLU A 31 -15.12 0.19 -4.17
C GLU A 31 -14.64 1.13 -5.27
N GLN A 32 -13.72 2.04 -4.93
CA GLN A 32 -13.17 2.97 -5.91
C GLN A 32 -12.41 2.23 -7.01
N ILE A 33 -11.65 1.22 -6.63
CA ILE A 33 -10.90 0.41 -7.60
C ILE A 33 -11.85 -0.40 -8.46
N CYS A 34 -12.85 -1.01 -7.84
CA CYS A 34 -13.86 -1.77 -8.58
C CYS A 34 -14.59 -0.90 -9.60
N ASP A 35 -14.98 0.31 -9.20
CA ASP A 35 -15.66 1.25 -10.10
C ASP A 35 -14.76 1.69 -11.23
N ARG A 36 -13.51 1.99 -10.92
CA ARG A 36 -12.54 2.46 -11.94
C ARG A 36 -12.30 1.42 -13.02
N PHE A 37 -12.27 0.14 -12.67
CA PHE A 37 -11.95 -0.93 -13.61
C PHE A 37 -13.18 -1.74 -14.02
N ALA A 38 -14.37 -1.35 -13.57
CA ALA A 38 -15.64 -1.99 -13.92
C ALA A 38 -15.62 -3.50 -13.60
N ILE A 39 -15.15 -3.84 -12.41
CA ILE A 39 -15.11 -5.21 -11.92
C ILE A 39 -15.79 -5.31 -10.56
N SER A 40 -16.23 -6.52 -10.21
CA SER A 40 -16.85 -6.77 -8.91
C SER A 40 -15.77 -6.95 -7.84
N ARG A 41 -16.19 -6.86 -6.57
CA ARG A 41 -15.30 -7.15 -5.44
C ARG A 41 -14.73 -8.56 -5.54
N SER A 42 -15.58 -9.54 -5.90
CA SER A 42 -15.14 -10.94 -6.04
C SER A 42 -14.05 -11.07 -7.10
N THR A 43 -14.24 -10.40 -8.24
CA THR A 43 -13.25 -10.42 -9.31
C THR A 43 -11.92 -9.82 -8.83
N LEU A 44 -11.97 -8.68 -8.16
CA LEU A 44 -10.77 -8.04 -7.63
C LEU A 44 -10.04 -8.95 -6.64
N GLN A 45 -10.80 -9.56 -5.71
CA GLN A 45 -10.23 -10.48 -4.73
C GLN A 45 -9.55 -11.67 -5.40
N ASN A 46 -10.22 -12.25 -6.40
CA ASN A 46 -9.66 -13.41 -7.11
C ASN A 46 -8.41 -13.04 -7.91
N LEU A 47 -8.41 -11.88 -8.56
CA LEU A 47 -7.22 -11.41 -9.28
C LEU A 47 -6.03 -11.27 -8.36
N PHE A 48 -6.22 -10.68 -7.19
CA PHE A 48 -5.12 -10.51 -6.24
C PHE A 48 -4.68 -11.83 -5.64
N LYS A 49 -5.64 -12.70 -5.28
CA LYS A 49 -5.31 -14.00 -4.74
C LYS A 49 -4.50 -14.83 -5.73
N ASN A 50 -4.94 -14.86 -6.99
CA ASN A 50 -4.32 -15.70 -8.00
C ASN A 50 -2.98 -15.19 -8.49
N ASN A 51 -2.79 -13.86 -8.50
CA ASN A 51 -1.59 -13.25 -9.08
C ASN A 51 -0.60 -12.76 -8.04
N LEU A 52 -1.07 -12.36 -6.85
CA LEU A 52 -0.22 -11.75 -5.83
C LEU A 52 -0.26 -12.48 -4.49
N GLN A 53 -1.15 -13.43 -4.33
CA GLN A 53 -1.34 -14.23 -3.11
C GLN A 53 -1.65 -13.42 -1.86
N VAL A 54 -2.16 -12.19 -2.03
CA VAL A 54 -2.59 -11.34 -0.91
C VAL A 54 -3.89 -10.63 -1.27
N PRO A 55 -4.76 -10.34 -0.29
CA PRO A 55 -5.97 -9.55 -0.55
C PRO A 55 -5.62 -8.13 -0.97
N PRO A 56 -6.49 -7.46 -1.75
CA PRO A 56 -6.24 -6.10 -2.22
C PRO A 56 -5.96 -5.10 -1.09
N LYS A 57 -6.73 -5.14 -0.01
CA LYS A 57 -6.55 -4.22 1.11
C LYS A 57 -5.18 -4.39 1.76
N GLN A 58 -4.74 -5.64 1.92
CA GLN A 58 -3.43 -5.92 2.49
C GLN A 58 -2.33 -5.39 1.58
N TYR A 59 -2.48 -5.57 0.27
CA TYR A 59 -1.52 -5.03 -0.69
C TYR A 59 -1.41 -3.51 -0.58
N ILE A 60 -2.56 -2.83 -0.53
CA ILE A 60 -2.58 -1.36 -0.43
C ILE A 60 -1.90 -0.91 0.87
N ASN A 61 -2.22 -1.54 1.99
CA ASN A 61 -1.60 -1.18 3.27
C ASN A 61 -0.09 -1.39 3.24
N THR A 62 0.36 -2.52 2.67
CA THR A 62 1.80 -2.78 2.55
C THR A 62 2.48 -1.72 1.68
N ALA A 63 1.85 -1.35 0.57
CA ALA A 63 2.39 -0.32 -0.32
C ALA A 63 2.48 1.03 0.40
N LYS A 64 1.46 1.39 1.19
CA LYS A 64 1.48 2.62 1.97
C LYS A 64 2.58 2.60 3.04
N LEU A 65 2.77 1.46 3.70
CA LEU A 65 3.83 1.32 4.70
C LEU A 65 5.21 1.44 4.06
N ASN A 66 5.41 0.85 2.89
CA ASN A 66 6.66 1.01 2.16
C ASN A 66 6.90 2.47 1.80
N GLN A 67 5.87 3.18 1.37
CA GLN A 67 5.97 4.61 1.08
C GLN A 67 6.30 5.40 2.34
N SER A 68 5.76 5.00 3.49
CA SER A 68 6.05 5.69 4.75
C SER A 68 7.53 5.63 5.10
N ARG A 69 8.19 4.51 4.84
CA ARG A 69 9.63 4.41 5.11
C ARG A 69 10.43 5.41 4.26
N LEU A 70 10.04 5.57 3.00
CA LEU A 70 10.69 6.55 2.13
C LEU A 70 10.50 7.98 2.65
N LEU A 71 9.29 8.30 3.11
CA LEU A 71 9.00 9.61 3.65
C LEU A 71 9.76 9.86 4.96
N ILE A 72 9.88 8.85 5.80
CA ILE A 72 10.68 8.95 7.03
C ILE A 72 12.14 9.22 6.69
N ARG A 73 12.68 8.52 5.70
CA ARG A 73 14.07 8.69 5.29
C ARG A 73 14.38 10.10 4.78
N LYS A 74 13.41 10.72 4.11
CA LYS A 74 13.58 12.11 3.63
C LYS A 74 13.73 13.09 4.76
N GLY A 75 13.10 12.83 5.91
CA GLY A 75 13.23 13.65 7.09
C GLY A 75 12.47 14.98 7.04
N ASP A 76 11.57 15.15 6.10
CA ASP A 76 10.84 16.41 5.90
C ASP A 76 9.54 16.50 6.70
N PHE A 77 9.06 15.39 7.24
CA PHE A 77 7.73 15.30 7.86
C PHE A 77 7.78 14.54 9.18
N THR A 78 6.90 14.92 10.09
CA THR A 78 6.73 14.17 11.35
C THR A 78 6.00 12.86 11.07
N ILE A 79 6.09 11.93 12.02
CA ILE A 79 5.38 10.64 11.91
C ILE A 79 3.87 10.86 11.78
N THR A 80 3.32 11.80 12.54
CA THR A 80 1.90 12.12 12.47
C THR A 80 1.52 12.65 11.08
N GLU A 81 2.34 13.53 10.53
CA GLU A 81 2.12 14.06 9.18
C GLU A 81 2.17 12.95 8.13
N ILE A 82 3.11 12.03 8.24
CA ILE A 82 3.25 10.92 7.30
C ILE A 82 2.01 10.02 7.34
N ALA A 83 1.52 9.68 8.54
CA ALA A 83 0.32 8.88 8.67
C ALA A 83 -0.87 9.56 7.99
N SER A 84 -1.00 10.87 8.17
CA SER A 84 -2.08 11.64 7.55
C SER A 84 -1.92 11.71 6.03
N MET A 85 -0.70 11.97 5.54
CA MET A 85 -0.42 12.03 4.11
C MET A 85 -0.78 10.75 3.39
N LEU A 86 -0.57 9.61 4.05
CA LEU A 86 -0.87 8.30 3.47
C LEU A 86 -2.31 7.88 3.72
N SER A 87 -3.12 8.76 4.29
CA SER A 87 -4.54 8.52 4.54
C SER A 87 -4.82 7.32 5.44
N PHE A 88 -3.96 7.13 6.44
CA PHE A 88 -4.26 6.17 7.50
C PHE A 88 -5.32 6.77 8.43
N ASN A 89 -6.21 5.91 8.94
CA ASN A 89 -7.31 6.36 9.79
C ASN A 89 -6.86 7.04 11.07
N SER A 90 -5.73 6.61 11.63
CA SER A 90 -5.18 7.22 12.84
C SER A 90 -3.70 6.93 12.92
N ILE A 91 -3.00 7.75 13.72
CA ILE A 91 -1.58 7.53 14.00
C ILE A 91 -1.38 6.20 14.72
N HIS A 92 -2.31 5.80 15.58
CA HIS A 92 -2.21 4.54 16.32
C HIS A 92 -2.34 3.34 15.38
N TYR A 93 -3.27 3.39 14.44
CA TYR A 93 -3.44 2.33 13.45
C TYR A 93 -2.17 2.21 12.59
N PHE A 94 -1.67 3.35 12.10
CA PHE A 94 -0.45 3.38 11.31
C PHE A 94 0.72 2.78 12.08
N SER A 95 0.94 3.23 13.31
CA SER A 95 2.04 2.77 14.14
C SER A 95 1.98 1.26 14.38
N ARG A 96 0.78 0.75 14.68
CA ARG A 96 0.59 -0.68 14.91
C ARG A 96 0.89 -1.49 13.65
N LYS A 97 0.39 -1.05 12.49
CA LYS A 97 0.63 -1.75 11.23
C LYS A 97 2.09 -1.71 10.83
N PHE A 98 2.73 -0.57 11.02
CA PHE A 98 4.16 -0.42 10.76
C PHE A 98 4.98 -1.39 11.63
N THR A 99 4.68 -1.42 12.92
CA THR A 99 5.39 -2.31 13.85
C THR A 99 5.18 -3.78 13.50
N GLN A 100 3.96 -4.16 13.13
CA GLN A 100 3.67 -5.53 12.71
C GLN A 100 4.49 -5.92 11.48
N SER A 101 4.70 -4.99 10.56
CA SER A 101 5.41 -5.27 9.32
C SER A 101 6.92 -5.23 9.45
N TYR A 102 7.46 -4.34 10.28
CA TYR A 102 8.90 -4.09 10.30
C TYR A 102 9.57 -4.38 11.64
N GLY A 103 8.81 -4.72 12.67
CA GLY A 103 9.36 -5.11 13.96
C GLY A 103 9.77 -3.97 14.87
N ILE A 104 9.72 -2.73 14.41
CA ILE A 104 10.01 -1.54 15.22
C ILE A 104 8.96 -0.47 14.92
N THR A 105 8.83 0.48 15.84
CA THR A 105 7.88 1.59 15.65
C THR A 105 8.39 2.58 14.61
N PRO A 106 7.50 3.38 14.02
CA PRO A 106 7.95 4.43 13.10
C PRO A 106 8.95 5.39 13.72
N SER A 107 8.74 5.76 14.97
CA SER A 107 9.66 6.66 15.69
C SER A 107 11.03 6.04 15.89
N GLU A 108 11.07 4.75 16.24
CA GLU A 108 12.34 4.02 16.37
C GLU A 108 13.06 3.92 15.03
N TYR A 109 12.30 3.68 13.95
CA TYR A 109 12.88 3.62 12.62
C TYR A 109 13.49 4.98 12.24
N ALA A 110 12.77 6.07 12.50
CA ALA A 110 13.29 7.41 12.23
C ALA A 110 14.57 7.69 13.01
N ARG A 111 14.59 7.31 14.28
CA ARG A 111 15.77 7.49 15.12
C ARG A 111 16.97 6.74 14.56
N LYS A 112 16.78 5.50 14.13
CA LYS A 112 17.86 4.71 13.52
C LYS A 112 18.40 5.35 12.25
N ILE A 113 17.54 5.92 11.42
CA ILE A 113 17.96 6.59 10.20
C ILE A 113 18.80 7.82 10.54
N TYR A 114 18.36 8.65 11.50
CA TYR A 114 19.10 9.84 11.89
C TYR A 114 20.44 9.49 12.54
N ASP A 115 20.50 8.45 13.34
CA ASP A 115 21.72 8.01 13.97
C ASP A 115 22.77 7.55 12.94
N GLN A 116 22.33 7.00 11.82
CA GLN A 116 23.24 6.54 10.77
C GLN A 116 23.84 7.68 9.95
N ILE A 117 23.24 8.86 9.98
CA ILE A 117 23.72 10.02 9.24
C ILE A 117 24.93 10.64 9.90
N ASP A 118 25.04 10.49 11.20
CA ASP A 118 26.19 10.96 11.97
C ASP A 118 27.36 10.00 11.81
#